data_e282f4344520fe77f25fa2218f37b8a0
#
_entry.id   e282f4344520fe77f25fa2218f37b8a0
#
_cell.length_a   1.000
_cell.length_b   1.000
_cell.length_c   1.000
_cell.angle_alpha   90.00
_cell.angle_beta   90.00
_cell.angle_gamma   90.00
#
_symmetry.space_group_name_H-M   'P 1'
#
loop_
_entity.id
_entity.type
_entity.pdbx_description
1 polymer ?
#
loop_
_entity_poly.entity_id
_entity_poly.type
_entity_poly.pdbx_seq_one_letter_code
_entity_poly.pdbx_strand_id
1 'polypeptide(L)'
;MTETNSHAQWFSDNEQNWDDRAELHMAGNYYDYQRLLEDPTAISSELAQDIERFGDLTGKDVIHLQCHLGTDTIGFARRGASRVIGLDLSEGSLAHARSIAERAGADVEFVHANVYDARQAVSGNFDL
;
A
#
# COMPACT_ATOMS: atom_id res chain seq x y z
N MET A 1 -24.77 16.45 -15.66
CA MET A 1 -24.33 15.20 -16.31
C MET A 1 -22.85 15.20 -16.63
N THR A 2 -22.34 16.29 -17.12
CA THR A 2 -20.95 16.37 -17.59
C THR A 2 -19.91 16.27 -16.49
N GLU A 3 -20.12 16.90 -15.33
CA GLU A 3 -19.13 16.88 -14.23
C GLU A 3 -18.97 15.49 -13.62
N THR A 4 -20.06 14.78 -13.35
CA THR A 4 -20.01 13.43 -12.77
C THR A 4 -19.31 12.45 -13.70
N ASN A 5 -19.59 12.53 -15.01
CA ASN A 5 -18.95 11.66 -15.99
C ASN A 5 -17.45 11.97 -16.14
N SER A 6 -17.05 13.24 -16.06
CA SER A 6 -15.64 13.60 -16.17
C SER A 6 -14.84 13.15 -14.96
N HIS A 7 -15.39 13.22 -13.75
CA HIS A 7 -14.72 12.72 -12.54
C HIS A 7 -14.54 11.18 -12.58
N ALA A 8 -15.57 10.45 -13.00
CA ALA A 8 -15.48 9.00 -13.16
C ALA A 8 -14.42 8.64 -14.21
N GLN A 9 -14.33 9.39 -15.29
CA GLN A 9 -13.32 9.16 -16.31
C GLN A 9 -11.91 9.46 -15.79
N TRP A 10 -11.74 10.53 -15.03
CA TRP A 10 -10.44 10.85 -14.43
C TRP A 10 -9.96 9.73 -13.50
N PHE A 11 -10.84 9.19 -12.66
CA PHE A 11 -10.49 8.08 -11.78
C PHE A 11 -10.13 6.83 -12.57
N SER A 12 -10.88 6.52 -13.62
CA SER A 12 -10.59 5.38 -14.50
C SER A 12 -9.25 5.54 -15.23
N ASP A 13 -8.98 6.71 -15.77
CA ASP A 13 -7.73 7.02 -16.48
C ASP A 13 -6.54 6.94 -15.51
N ASN A 14 -6.72 7.43 -14.29
CA ASN A 14 -5.69 7.40 -13.26
C ASN A 14 -5.41 5.97 -12.81
N GLU A 15 -6.45 5.15 -12.62
CA GLU A 15 -6.30 3.73 -12.30
C GLU A 15 -5.49 3.01 -13.38
N GLN A 16 -5.86 3.20 -14.65
CA GLN A 16 -5.14 2.58 -15.76
C GLN A 16 -3.68 3.02 -15.83
N ASN A 17 -3.41 4.28 -15.58
CA ASN A 17 -2.05 4.81 -15.55
C ASN A 17 -1.20 4.13 -14.46
N TRP A 18 -1.75 3.94 -13.27
CA TRP A 18 -1.04 3.28 -12.19
C TRP A 18 -0.92 1.77 -12.40
N ASP A 19 -1.92 1.13 -13.03
CA ASP A 19 -1.82 -0.28 -13.42
C ASP A 19 -0.66 -0.48 -14.39
N ASP A 20 -0.52 0.39 -15.39
CA ASP A 20 0.58 0.33 -16.36
C ASP A 20 1.95 0.55 -15.68
N ARG A 21 2.02 1.49 -14.75
CA ARG A 21 3.25 1.78 -14.01
C ARG A 21 3.65 0.65 -13.07
N ALA A 22 2.69 -0.07 -12.50
CA ALA A 22 2.97 -1.18 -11.61
C ALA A 22 3.83 -2.26 -12.29
N GLU A 23 3.51 -2.60 -13.52
CA GLU A 23 4.29 -3.57 -14.30
C GLU A 23 5.74 -3.10 -14.51
N LEU A 24 5.92 -1.83 -14.86
CA LEU A 24 7.26 -1.26 -15.06
C LEU A 24 8.06 -1.24 -13.76
N HIS A 25 7.43 -0.88 -12.65
CA HIS A 25 8.08 -0.82 -11.35
C HIS A 25 8.50 -2.22 -10.86
N MET A 26 7.67 -3.23 -11.11
CA MET A 26 8.01 -4.61 -10.77
C MET A 26 9.18 -5.12 -11.60
N ALA A 27 9.14 -4.91 -12.91
CA ALA A 27 10.20 -5.36 -13.83
C ALA A 27 11.55 -4.71 -13.51
N GLY A 28 11.54 -3.43 -13.14
CA GLY A 28 12.74 -2.67 -12.81
C GLY A 28 13.21 -2.79 -11.37
N ASN A 29 12.46 -3.53 -10.52
CA ASN A 29 12.72 -3.57 -9.07
C ASN A 29 12.82 -2.16 -8.47
N TYR A 30 11.99 -1.24 -8.94
CA TYR A 30 12.08 0.19 -8.66
C TYR A 30 12.02 0.50 -7.16
N TYR A 31 11.21 -0.25 -6.41
CA TYR A 31 11.05 -0.06 -4.96
C TYR A 31 11.90 -1.03 -4.14
N ASP A 32 12.89 -1.66 -4.75
CA ASP A 32 13.84 -2.56 -4.07
C ASP A 32 13.11 -3.65 -3.24
N TYR A 33 12.00 -4.17 -3.80
CA TYR A 33 11.18 -5.14 -3.09
C TYR A 33 11.92 -6.47 -2.84
N GLN A 34 12.92 -6.79 -3.65
CA GLN A 34 13.68 -8.04 -3.47
C GLN A 34 14.45 -8.05 -2.16
N ARG A 35 15.01 -6.92 -1.75
CA ARG A 35 15.66 -6.80 -0.43
C ARG A 35 14.69 -7.09 0.70
N LEU A 36 13.44 -6.65 0.57
CA LEU A 36 12.39 -6.93 1.56
C LEU A 36 12.05 -8.42 1.62
N LEU A 37 12.17 -9.15 0.50
CA LEU A 37 11.92 -10.59 0.45
C LEU A 37 13.08 -11.39 1.04
N GLU A 38 14.31 -10.92 0.86
CA GLU A 38 15.53 -11.61 1.32
C GLU A 38 15.77 -11.43 2.82
N ASP A 39 15.40 -10.26 3.38
CA ASP A 39 15.61 -9.93 4.79
C ASP A 39 14.27 -9.69 5.49
N PRO A 40 13.83 -10.62 6.38
CA PRO A 40 12.54 -10.48 7.07
C PRO A 40 12.45 -9.27 8.01
N THR A 41 13.56 -8.62 8.32
CA THR A 41 13.61 -7.44 9.20
C THR A 41 13.69 -6.13 8.42
N ALA A 42 13.92 -6.19 7.10
CA ALA A 42 14.09 -5.01 6.29
C ALA A 42 12.78 -4.24 6.12
N ILE A 43 12.90 -2.93 6.11
CA ILE A 43 11.83 -2.01 5.71
C ILE A 43 12.32 -1.20 4.51
N SER A 44 11.37 -0.61 3.76
CA SER A 44 11.72 0.21 2.60
C SER A 44 12.57 1.41 3.02
N SER A 45 13.38 1.92 2.09
CA SER A 45 14.22 3.10 2.34
C SER A 45 13.39 4.33 2.63
N GLU A 46 12.25 4.45 1.97
CA GLU A 46 11.30 5.55 2.14
C GLU A 46 10.71 5.55 3.55
N LEU A 47 10.25 4.39 4.01
CA LEU A 47 9.71 4.26 5.36
C LEU A 47 10.80 4.46 6.43
N ALA A 48 12.00 3.98 6.18
CA ALA A 48 13.12 4.10 7.12
C ALA A 48 13.43 5.56 7.47
N GLN A 49 13.18 6.49 6.56
CA GLN A 49 13.40 7.92 6.80
C GLN A 49 12.41 8.49 7.82
N ASP A 50 11.22 7.91 7.90
CA ASP A 50 10.12 8.48 8.70
C ASP A 50 9.70 7.61 9.87
N ILE A 51 10.19 6.36 9.95
CA ILE A 51 9.69 5.37 10.92
C ILE A 51 9.81 5.85 12.38
N GLU A 52 10.87 6.56 12.71
CA GLU A 52 11.07 7.07 14.06
C GLU A 52 10.04 8.12 14.45
N ARG A 53 9.53 8.88 13.47
CA ARG A 53 8.52 9.92 13.71
C ARG A 53 7.18 9.35 14.15
N PHE A 54 6.91 8.10 13.80
CA PHE A 54 5.65 7.43 14.16
C PHE A 54 5.66 6.88 15.59
N GLY A 55 6.83 6.81 16.21
CA GLY A 55 6.99 6.26 17.55
C GLY A 55 6.85 4.74 17.58
N ASP A 56 6.50 4.19 18.73
CA ASP A 56 6.29 2.76 18.92
C ASP A 56 4.98 2.33 18.25
N LEU A 57 5.08 1.45 17.27
CA LEU A 57 3.94 0.92 16.52
C LEU A 57 3.33 -0.34 17.12
N THR A 58 3.94 -0.89 18.16
CA THR A 58 3.48 -2.16 18.75
C THR A 58 2.02 -2.07 19.17
N GLY A 59 1.20 -2.97 18.63
CA GLY A 59 -0.23 -3.06 18.94
C GLY A 59 -1.10 -1.99 18.29
N LYS A 60 -0.54 -1.13 17.45
CA LYS A 60 -1.31 -0.06 16.78
C LYS A 60 -1.93 -0.53 15.48
N ASP A 61 -3.07 0.05 15.15
CA ASP A 61 -3.74 -0.17 13.88
C ASP A 61 -3.36 0.93 12.89
N VAL A 62 -2.90 0.53 11.71
CA VAL A 62 -2.35 1.43 10.69
C VAL A 62 -3.10 1.27 9.38
N ILE A 63 -3.48 2.37 8.76
CA ILE A 63 -3.96 2.39 7.38
C ILE A 63 -3.00 3.22 6.52
N HIS A 64 -2.54 2.63 5.41
CA HIS A 64 -1.66 3.28 4.45
C HIS A 64 -2.45 3.59 3.19
N LEU A 65 -2.83 4.85 3.03
CA LEU A 65 -3.60 5.32 1.88
C LEU A 65 -2.67 5.48 0.66
N GLN A 66 -3.16 5.04 -0.51
CA GLN A 66 -2.38 5.11 -1.76
C GLN A 66 -1.07 4.33 -1.67
N CYS A 67 -1.18 3.08 -1.26
CA CYS A 67 -0.02 2.25 -0.87
C CYS A 67 0.80 1.70 -2.05
N HIS A 68 0.32 1.78 -3.26
CA HIS A 68 0.96 1.29 -4.49
C HIS A 68 1.37 -0.19 -4.36
N LEU A 69 2.65 -0.52 -4.48
CA LEU A 69 3.15 -1.90 -4.37
C LEU A 69 3.22 -2.43 -2.93
N GLY A 70 2.89 -1.61 -1.94
CA GLY A 70 2.83 -2.02 -0.54
C GLY A 70 4.16 -2.24 0.14
N THR A 71 5.26 -1.79 -0.46
CA THR A 71 6.60 -1.97 0.11
C THR A 71 6.75 -1.24 1.44
N ASP A 72 6.21 -0.02 1.55
CA ASP A 72 6.17 0.71 2.82
C ASP A 72 5.17 0.07 3.79
N THR A 73 4.03 -0.38 3.29
CA THR A 73 2.96 -0.99 4.09
C THR A 73 3.47 -2.21 4.87
N ILE A 74 4.26 -3.05 4.23
CA ILE A 74 4.89 -4.22 4.85
C ILE A 74 5.74 -3.81 6.05
N GLY A 75 6.42 -2.68 5.98
CA GLY A 75 7.28 -2.18 7.04
C GLY A 75 6.53 -1.91 8.34
N PHE A 76 5.31 -1.41 8.28
CA PHE A 76 4.49 -1.21 9.47
C PHE A 76 4.21 -2.53 10.19
N ALA A 77 3.86 -3.57 9.44
CA ALA A 77 3.65 -4.91 10.01
C ALA A 77 4.93 -5.46 10.64
N ARG A 78 6.07 -5.28 9.98
CA ARG A 78 7.37 -5.73 10.50
C ARG A 78 7.82 -4.99 11.74
N ARG A 79 7.31 -3.78 11.96
CA ARG A 79 7.59 -2.98 13.18
C ARG A 79 6.57 -3.19 14.29
N GLY A 80 5.73 -4.22 14.20
CA GLY A 80 4.88 -4.66 15.28
C GLY A 80 3.46 -4.11 15.29
N ALA A 81 3.04 -3.40 14.25
CA ALA A 81 1.66 -2.94 14.14
C ALA A 81 0.69 -4.14 14.18
N SER A 82 -0.44 -3.97 14.82
CA SER A 82 -1.41 -5.05 15.05
C SER A 82 -2.25 -5.33 13.82
N ARG A 83 -2.83 -4.29 13.23
CA ARG A 83 -3.62 -4.36 12.00
C ARG A 83 -3.03 -3.39 10.99
N VAL A 84 -2.69 -3.88 9.81
CA VAL A 84 -2.13 -3.04 8.75
C VAL A 84 -2.95 -3.23 7.50
N ILE A 85 -3.48 -2.12 6.98
CA ILE A 85 -4.26 -2.09 5.75
C ILE A 85 -3.58 -1.15 4.76
N GLY A 86 -3.36 -1.63 3.54
CA GLY A 86 -2.98 -0.81 2.40
C GLY A 86 -4.17 -0.61 1.48
N LEU A 87 -4.43 0.63 1.07
CA LEU A 87 -5.52 0.97 0.17
C LEU A 87 -4.97 1.67 -1.06
N ASP A 88 -5.42 1.24 -2.23
CA ASP A 88 -5.00 1.88 -3.48
C ASP A 88 -6.10 1.79 -4.53
N LEU A 89 -6.08 2.72 -5.46
CA LEU A 89 -6.98 2.78 -6.61
C LEU A 89 -6.61 1.73 -7.67
N SER A 90 -5.33 1.35 -7.76
CA SER A 90 -4.81 0.47 -8.80
C SER A 90 -4.88 -0.99 -8.38
N GLU A 91 -5.78 -1.77 -8.97
CA GLU A 91 -5.83 -3.22 -8.74
C GLU A 91 -4.54 -3.89 -9.24
N GLY A 92 -3.94 -3.39 -10.31
CA GLY A 92 -2.66 -3.90 -10.80
C GLY A 92 -1.55 -3.77 -9.76
N SER A 93 -1.46 -2.60 -9.11
CA SER A 93 -0.51 -2.40 -8.01
C SER A 93 -0.80 -3.34 -6.83
N LEU A 94 -2.08 -3.50 -6.46
CA LEU A 94 -2.46 -4.33 -5.32
C LEU A 94 -2.24 -5.82 -5.57
N ALA A 95 -2.39 -6.30 -6.79
CA ALA A 95 -2.08 -7.68 -7.13
C ALA A 95 -0.60 -7.98 -6.84
N HIS A 96 0.29 -7.08 -7.22
CA HIS A 96 1.72 -7.18 -6.91
C HIS A 96 1.96 -7.02 -5.40
N ALA A 97 1.29 -6.08 -4.75
CA ALA A 97 1.42 -5.86 -3.31
C ALA A 97 1.05 -7.10 -2.51
N ARG A 98 -0.05 -7.76 -2.86
CA ARG A 98 -0.47 -9.03 -2.22
C ARG A 98 0.58 -10.12 -2.41
N SER A 99 1.12 -10.24 -3.61
CA SER A 99 2.17 -11.21 -3.91
C SER A 99 3.45 -10.94 -3.11
N ILE A 100 3.90 -9.70 -3.06
CA ILE A 100 5.08 -9.31 -2.30
C ILE A 100 4.87 -9.60 -0.81
N ALA A 101 3.74 -9.20 -0.24
CA ALA A 101 3.44 -9.41 1.18
C ALA A 101 3.38 -10.90 1.54
N GLU A 102 2.75 -11.72 0.71
CA GLU A 102 2.70 -13.16 0.91
C GLU A 102 4.09 -13.78 0.91
N ARG A 103 4.91 -13.43 -0.08
CA ARG A 103 6.29 -13.92 -0.18
C ARG A 103 7.17 -13.43 0.96
N ALA A 104 6.90 -12.21 1.46
CA ALA A 104 7.61 -11.64 2.60
C ALA A 104 7.13 -12.19 3.95
N GLY A 105 6.04 -12.95 3.99
CA GLY A 105 5.44 -13.43 5.22
C GLY A 105 4.83 -12.32 6.08
N ALA A 106 4.43 -11.21 5.47
CA ALA A 106 3.87 -10.07 6.18
C ALA A 106 2.34 -10.15 6.20
N ASP A 107 1.75 -9.94 7.37
CA ASP A 107 0.31 -9.94 7.56
C ASP A 107 -0.26 -8.55 7.28
N VAL A 108 -0.61 -8.30 6.03
CA VAL A 108 -1.16 -7.02 5.54
C VAL A 108 -2.40 -7.31 4.71
N GLU A 109 -3.46 -6.58 4.98
CA GLU A 109 -4.68 -6.59 4.16
C GLU A 109 -4.61 -5.46 3.13
N PHE A 110 -4.91 -5.76 1.86
CA PHE A 110 -4.98 -4.76 0.81
C PHE A 110 -6.39 -4.59 0.31
N VAL A 111 -6.81 -3.33 0.13
CA VAL A 111 -8.18 -2.97 -0.27
C VAL A 111 -8.13 -2.12 -1.53
N HIS A 112 -8.85 -2.53 -2.56
CA HIS A 112 -9.00 -1.79 -3.80
C HIS A 112 -10.13 -0.77 -3.65
N ALA A 113 -9.77 0.49 -3.56
CA ALA A 113 -10.74 1.59 -3.46
C ALA A 113 -10.10 2.92 -3.80
N ASN A 114 -10.94 3.87 -4.19
CA ASN A 114 -10.55 5.27 -4.27
C ASN A 114 -10.35 5.81 -2.84
N VAL A 115 -9.33 6.61 -2.60
CA VAL A 115 -9.04 7.18 -1.29
C VAL A 115 -10.22 7.98 -0.71
N TYR A 116 -11.02 8.59 -1.57
CA TYR A 116 -12.22 9.32 -1.13
C TYR A 116 -13.30 8.40 -0.54
N ASP A 117 -13.26 7.12 -0.88
CA ASP A 117 -14.21 6.12 -0.40
C ASP A 117 -13.64 5.25 0.73
N ALA A 118 -12.51 5.64 1.31
CA ALA A 118 -11.81 4.84 2.31
C ALA A 118 -12.70 4.45 3.49
N ARG A 119 -13.52 5.37 3.98
CA ARG A 119 -14.41 5.10 5.11
C ARG A 119 -15.48 4.05 4.80
N GLN A 120 -15.96 4.00 3.56
CA GLN A 120 -16.93 2.99 3.14
C GLN A 120 -16.26 1.64 2.86
N ALA A 121 -15.02 1.67 2.39
CA ALA A 121 -14.29 0.47 2.00
C ALA A 121 -13.66 -0.27 3.19
N VAL A 122 -13.32 0.44 4.26
CA VAL A 122 -12.60 -0.10 5.42
C VAL A 122 -13.32 0.27 6.70
N SER A 123 -13.59 -0.73 7.53
CA SER A 123 -14.23 -0.53 8.84
C SER A 123 -13.21 -0.32 9.95
N GLY A 124 -13.65 0.34 11.01
CA GLY A 124 -12.86 0.53 12.22
C GLY A 124 -12.14 1.88 12.28
N ASN A 125 -11.35 2.04 13.31
CA ASN A 125 -10.53 3.20 13.55
C ASN A 125 -9.06 2.84 13.50
N PHE A 126 -8.21 3.82 13.23
CA PHE A 126 -6.77 3.61 13.10
C PHE A 126 -6.01 4.61 13.97
N ASP A 127 -4.85 4.16 14.47
CA ASP A 127 -3.94 4.99 15.26
C ASP A 127 -3.05 5.85 14.37
N LEU A 128 -2.80 5.36 13.15
CA LEU A 128 -1.93 6.01 12.18
C LEU A 128 -2.46 5.79 10.76
#